data_1dd3cc1cd807a3080cf0c402e649a4d3
#
_entry.id   1dd3cc1cd807a3080cf0c402e649a4d3
#
_cell.length_a   1.000
_cell.length_b   1.000
_cell.length_c   1.000
_cell.angle_alpha   90.00
_cell.angle_beta   90.00
_cell.angle_gamma   90.00
#
_symmetry.space_group_name_H-M   'P 1'
#
loop_
_entity.id
_entity.type
_entity.pdbx_description
1 polymer ?
#
loop_
_entity_poly.entity_id
_entity_poly.type
_entity_poly.pdbx_seq_one_letter_code
_entity_poly.pdbx_strand_id
1 'polypeptide(L)'
;GKARFPMAGLVMPQSLTDSHPELVGAVLNELEAAVADVNAMSDATVQAISEANNVPVPVVKEVIPRLQLEIVPAAAAQGDLEDFYTRLSTLSPDIIGGSLPAKDFYVADPR
;
A
#
# COMPACT_ATOMS: atom_id res chain seq x y z
N GLY A 1 -0.39 -8.94 -19.79
CA GLY A 1 0.02 -8.39 -18.51
C GLY A 1 -1.18 -8.03 -17.64
N LYS A 2 -0.93 -7.79 -16.37
CA LYS A 2 -1.98 -7.39 -15.44
C LYS A 2 -2.28 -5.91 -15.59
N ALA A 3 -3.58 -5.56 -15.48
CA ALA A 3 -4.03 -4.17 -15.60
C ALA A 3 -3.71 -3.35 -14.34
N ARG A 4 -3.35 -3.99 -13.23
CA ARG A 4 -3.04 -3.33 -11.97
C ARG A 4 -1.78 -3.91 -11.33
N PHE A 5 -1.09 -3.11 -10.56
CA PHE A 5 0.11 -3.50 -9.83
C PHE A 5 0.22 -2.67 -8.54
N PRO A 6 0.91 -3.18 -7.51
CA PRO A 6 1.13 -2.41 -6.29
C PRO A 6 2.04 -1.21 -6.57
N MET A 7 1.61 -0.01 -6.17
CA MET A 7 2.39 1.22 -6.34
C MET A 7 3.17 1.57 -5.07
N ALA A 8 2.61 1.25 -3.91
CA ALA A 8 3.20 1.58 -2.62
C ALA A 8 2.80 0.53 -1.61
N GLY A 9 3.55 0.44 -0.54
CA GLY A 9 3.25 -0.50 0.53
C GLY A 9 3.75 0.01 1.86
N LEU A 10 3.17 -0.52 2.93
CA LEU A 10 3.60 -0.28 4.29
C LEU A 10 4.42 -1.47 4.75
N VAL A 11 5.56 -1.21 5.38
CA VAL A 11 6.39 -2.26 5.98
C VAL A 11 6.47 -2.04 7.47
N MET A 12 6.60 -3.15 8.21
CA MET A 12 6.75 -3.13 9.66
C MET A 12 7.95 -4.01 10.03
N PRO A 13 8.80 -3.57 10.99
CA PRO A 13 9.87 -4.44 11.48
C PRO A 13 9.32 -5.74 12.04
N GLN A 14 9.96 -6.85 11.74
CA GLN A 14 9.52 -8.16 12.24
C GLN A 14 9.48 -8.20 13.77
N SER A 15 10.44 -7.56 14.43
CA SER A 15 10.44 -7.46 15.89
C SER A 15 9.17 -6.84 16.45
N LEU A 16 8.62 -5.86 15.73
CA LEU A 16 7.36 -5.20 16.14
C LEU A 16 6.17 -6.12 15.94
N THR A 17 6.08 -6.80 14.81
CA THR A 17 4.96 -7.72 14.55
C THR A 17 4.99 -8.95 15.44
N ASP A 18 6.19 -9.39 15.84
CA ASP A 18 6.34 -10.51 16.78
C ASP A 18 5.96 -10.12 18.20
N SER A 19 6.34 -8.91 18.64
CA SER A 19 6.05 -8.42 19.99
C SER A 19 4.61 -7.96 20.16
N HIS A 20 4.04 -7.38 19.10
CA HIS A 20 2.70 -6.76 19.11
C HIS A 20 1.92 -7.16 17.85
N PRO A 21 1.55 -8.46 17.74
CA PRO A 21 0.84 -8.92 16.54
C PRO A 21 -0.51 -8.23 16.33
N GLU A 22 -1.12 -7.70 17.40
CA GLU A 22 -2.37 -6.94 17.34
C GLU A 22 -2.25 -5.64 16.52
N LEU A 23 -1.04 -5.10 16.38
CA LEU A 23 -0.82 -3.88 15.61
C LEU A 23 -1.12 -4.06 14.12
N VAL A 24 -0.90 -5.26 13.58
CA VAL A 24 -1.16 -5.50 12.15
C VAL A 24 -2.63 -5.27 11.82
N GLY A 25 -3.52 -5.85 12.63
CA GLY A 25 -4.97 -5.64 12.44
C GLY A 25 -5.39 -4.19 12.65
N ALA A 26 -4.84 -3.53 13.70
CA ALA A 26 -5.14 -2.13 13.97
C ALA A 26 -4.69 -1.22 12.82
N VAL A 27 -3.50 -1.43 12.29
CA VAL A 27 -2.98 -0.64 11.16
C VAL A 27 -3.84 -0.85 9.92
N LEU A 28 -4.21 -2.09 9.60
CA LEU A 28 -5.06 -2.39 8.46
C LEU A 28 -6.43 -1.71 8.58
N ASN A 29 -7.04 -1.75 9.77
CA ASN A 29 -8.32 -1.08 10.02
C ASN A 29 -8.20 0.43 9.79
N GLU A 30 -7.14 1.06 10.29
CA GLU A 30 -6.93 2.50 10.12
C GLU A 30 -6.66 2.86 8.66
N LEU A 31 -5.87 2.06 7.96
CA LEU A 31 -5.59 2.30 6.53
C LEU A 31 -6.85 2.16 5.68
N GLU A 32 -7.67 1.15 5.95
CA GLU A 32 -8.93 0.98 5.21
C GLU A 32 -9.88 2.15 5.46
N ALA A 33 -9.98 2.60 6.70
CA ALA A 33 -10.81 3.77 7.04
C ALA A 33 -10.28 5.03 6.35
N ALA A 34 -8.96 5.23 6.34
CA ALA A 34 -8.34 6.38 5.69
C ALA A 34 -8.56 6.37 4.18
N VAL A 35 -8.41 5.21 3.54
CA VAL A 35 -8.66 5.08 2.09
C VAL A 35 -10.13 5.33 1.77
N ALA A 36 -11.05 4.84 2.60
CA ALA A 36 -12.48 5.11 2.42
C ALA A 36 -12.78 6.61 2.50
N ASP A 37 -12.17 7.31 3.46
CA ASP A 37 -12.33 8.77 3.61
C ASP A 37 -11.75 9.52 2.39
N VAL A 38 -10.58 9.09 1.91
CA VAL A 38 -9.97 9.70 0.72
C VAL A 38 -10.85 9.50 -0.50
N ASN A 39 -11.34 8.28 -0.72
CA ASN A 39 -12.18 7.97 -1.88
C ASN A 39 -13.54 8.67 -1.84
N ALA A 40 -14.06 8.92 -0.63
CA ALA A 40 -15.31 9.68 -0.46
C ALA A 40 -15.14 11.17 -0.81
N MET A 41 -13.91 11.69 -0.76
CA MET A 41 -13.57 13.06 -1.13
C MET A 41 -14.42 14.11 -0.41
N SER A 42 -14.63 13.94 0.91
CA SER A 42 -15.28 15.00 1.69
C SER A 42 -14.45 16.28 1.63
N ASP A 43 -15.10 17.43 1.81
CA ASP A 43 -14.39 18.71 1.73
C ASP A 43 -13.26 18.80 2.75
N ALA A 44 -13.47 18.29 3.97
CA ALA A 44 -12.43 18.28 5.02
C ALA A 44 -11.24 17.41 4.60
N THR A 45 -11.49 16.23 4.05
CA THR A 45 -10.43 15.31 3.60
C THR A 45 -9.65 15.90 2.44
N VAL A 46 -10.33 16.45 1.43
CA VAL A 46 -9.69 17.08 0.27
C VAL A 46 -8.84 18.26 0.72
N GLN A 47 -9.34 19.08 1.65
CA GLN A 47 -8.58 20.22 2.18
C GLN A 47 -7.32 19.74 2.92
N ALA A 48 -7.43 18.71 3.74
CA ALA A 48 -6.29 18.14 4.45
C ALA A 48 -5.21 17.62 3.50
N ILE A 49 -5.60 16.92 2.45
CA ILE A 49 -4.66 16.42 1.43
C ILE A 49 -4.00 17.57 0.69
N SER A 50 -4.78 18.59 0.32
CA SER A 50 -4.27 19.79 -0.35
C SER A 50 -3.18 20.47 0.49
N GLU A 51 -3.43 20.66 1.78
CA GLU A 51 -2.49 21.31 2.69
C GLU A 51 -1.25 20.44 2.93
N ALA A 52 -1.44 19.14 3.17
CA ALA A 52 -0.33 18.23 3.48
C ALA A 52 0.65 18.09 2.32
N ASN A 53 0.15 18.16 1.08
CA ASN A 53 0.95 17.94 -0.12
C ASN A 53 1.24 19.24 -0.89
N ASN A 54 0.75 20.36 -0.41
CA ASN A 54 0.89 21.66 -1.08
C ASN A 54 0.42 21.61 -2.55
N VAL A 55 -0.76 21.03 -2.73
CA VAL A 55 -1.39 20.84 -4.06
C VAL A 55 -2.75 21.53 -4.05
N PRO A 56 -3.12 22.31 -5.07
CA PRO A 56 -4.43 22.98 -5.11
C PRO A 56 -5.59 21.99 -5.01
N VAL A 57 -6.66 22.40 -4.31
CA VAL A 57 -7.86 21.56 -4.12
C VAL A 57 -8.44 21.03 -5.45
N PRO A 58 -8.56 21.82 -6.53
CA PRO A 58 -9.07 21.27 -7.80
C PRO A 58 -8.24 20.14 -8.36
N VAL A 59 -6.92 20.20 -8.17
CA VAL A 59 -6.00 19.13 -8.62
C VAL A 59 -6.21 17.87 -7.79
N VAL A 60 -6.35 18.01 -6.47
CA VAL A 60 -6.64 16.88 -5.58
C VAL A 60 -7.92 16.17 -6.03
N LYS A 61 -8.98 16.93 -6.29
CA LYS A 61 -10.28 16.38 -6.72
C LYS A 61 -10.19 15.64 -8.06
N GLU A 62 -9.30 16.06 -8.93
CA GLU A 62 -9.09 15.40 -10.22
C GLU A 62 -8.26 14.12 -10.10
N VAL A 63 -7.23 14.14 -9.25
CA VAL A 63 -6.26 13.05 -9.15
C VAL A 63 -6.80 11.85 -8.37
N ILE A 64 -7.51 12.08 -7.25
CA ILE A 64 -7.94 10.98 -6.37
C ILE A 64 -8.72 9.89 -7.10
N PRO A 65 -9.74 10.19 -7.93
CA PRO A 65 -10.47 9.13 -8.63
C PRO A 65 -9.60 8.32 -9.58
N ARG A 66 -8.54 8.91 -10.11
CA ARG A 66 -7.63 8.24 -11.04
C ARG A 66 -6.67 7.28 -10.35
N LEU A 67 -6.40 7.49 -9.05
CA LEU A 67 -5.51 6.62 -8.29
C LEU A 67 -6.13 5.25 -8.00
N GLN A 68 -7.45 5.17 -7.88
CA GLN A 68 -8.16 3.93 -7.55
C GLN A 68 -7.57 3.26 -6.32
N LEU A 69 -7.42 4.03 -5.24
CA LEU A 69 -6.78 3.56 -4.02
C LEU A 69 -7.55 2.41 -3.39
N GLU A 70 -6.82 1.39 -3.00
CA GLU A 70 -7.35 0.21 -2.34
C GLU A 70 -6.28 -0.35 -1.40
N ILE A 71 -6.69 -0.83 -0.24
CA ILE A 71 -5.80 -1.53 0.68
C ILE A 71 -5.95 -3.02 0.45
N VAL A 72 -4.85 -3.68 0.15
CA VAL A 72 -4.82 -5.13 -0.03
C VAL A 72 -3.81 -5.69 0.98
N PRO A 73 -4.23 -6.62 1.87
CA PRO A 73 -3.28 -7.26 2.78
C PRO A 73 -2.15 -7.93 2.03
N ALA A 74 -0.93 -7.88 2.59
CA ALA A 74 0.27 -8.33 1.88
C ALA A 74 0.18 -9.79 1.44
N ALA A 75 -0.36 -10.67 2.26
CA ALA A 75 -0.49 -12.08 1.90
C ALA A 75 -1.43 -12.28 0.68
N ALA A 76 -2.48 -11.47 0.59
CA ALA A 76 -3.39 -11.51 -0.57
C ALA A 76 -2.74 -10.91 -1.82
N ALA A 77 -1.82 -9.97 -1.65
CA ALA A 77 -1.12 -9.31 -2.76
C ALA A 77 0.16 -10.04 -3.17
N GLN A 78 0.55 -11.11 -2.48
CA GLN A 78 1.83 -11.78 -2.68
C GLN A 78 2.09 -12.13 -4.16
N GLY A 79 1.12 -12.72 -4.83
CA GLY A 79 1.27 -13.11 -6.24
C GLY A 79 1.57 -11.93 -7.15
N ASP A 80 0.85 -10.82 -6.95
CA ASP A 80 1.06 -9.60 -7.74
C ASP A 80 2.42 -8.96 -7.42
N LEU A 81 2.81 -8.95 -6.15
CA LEU A 81 4.11 -8.43 -5.73
C LEU A 81 5.25 -9.25 -6.30
N GLU A 82 5.16 -10.58 -6.24
CA GLU A 82 6.20 -11.46 -6.78
C GLU A 82 6.31 -11.35 -8.30
N ASP A 83 5.19 -11.20 -9.00
CA ASP A 83 5.20 -10.94 -10.45
C ASP A 83 5.93 -9.63 -10.76
N PHE A 84 5.64 -8.58 -10.01
CA PHE A 84 6.29 -7.29 -10.18
C PHE A 84 7.80 -7.38 -9.85
N TYR A 85 8.16 -8.01 -8.74
CA TYR A 85 9.57 -8.18 -8.36
C TYR A 85 10.34 -9.02 -9.39
N THR A 86 9.70 -10.04 -9.93
CA THR A 86 10.31 -10.87 -10.98
C THR A 86 10.61 -10.02 -12.21
N ARG A 87 9.69 -9.16 -12.61
CA ARG A 87 9.90 -8.24 -13.74
C ARG A 87 11.04 -7.25 -13.47
N LEU A 88 11.12 -6.72 -12.27
CA LEU A 88 12.24 -5.84 -11.88
C LEU A 88 13.56 -6.59 -11.93
N SER A 89 13.61 -7.85 -11.50
CA SER A 89 14.83 -8.65 -11.48
C SER A 89 15.35 -8.98 -12.88
N THR A 90 14.48 -8.98 -13.88
CA THR A 90 14.92 -9.16 -15.28
C THR A 90 15.73 -7.97 -15.78
N LEU A 91 15.49 -6.79 -15.22
CA LEU A 91 16.29 -5.60 -15.51
C LEU A 91 17.61 -5.63 -14.74
N SER A 92 17.55 -5.92 -13.46
CA SER A 92 18.72 -6.11 -12.59
C SER A 92 18.30 -6.85 -11.32
N PRO A 93 18.88 -8.02 -11.02
CA PRO A 93 18.57 -8.74 -9.78
C PRO A 93 18.82 -7.91 -8.51
N ASP A 94 19.77 -6.99 -8.56
CA ASP A 94 20.13 -6.16 -7.41
C ASP A 94 18.97 -5.23 -6.98
N ILE A 95 18.05 -4.91 -7.88
CA ILE A 95 16.90 -4.06 -7.58
C ILE A 95 16.05 -4.68 -6.45
N ILE A 96 15.95 -6.00 -6.41
CA ILE A 96 15.19 -6.73 -5.39
C ILE A 96 16.08 -7.40 -4.34
N GLY A 97 17.37 -7.05 -4.29
CA GLY A 97 18.31 -7.64 -3.34
C GLY A 97 18.82 -9.03 -3.74
N GLY A 98 18.71 -9.41 -5.00
CA GLY A 98 19.25 -10.66 -5.56
C GLY A 98 18.28 -11.81 -5.65
N SER A 99 17.21 -11.84 -4.84
CA SER A 99 16.21 -12.91 -4.85
C SER A 99 14.87 -12.41 -4.32
N LEU A 100 13.80 -13.16 -4.63
CA LEU A 100 12.47 -12.87 -4.09
C LEU A 100 12.48 -12.99 -2.56
N PRO A 101 11.66 -12.16 -1.85
CA PRO A 101 11.49 -12.29 -0.41
C PRO A 101 10.94 -13.68 -0.03
N ALA A 102 11.28 -14.13 1.17
CA ALA A 102 10.70 -15.34 1.74
C ALA A 102 9.20 -15.15 2.00
N LYS A 103 8.45 -16.24 2.11
CA LYS A 103 7.01 -16.20 2.28
C LYS A 103 6.56 -15.37 3.50
N ASP A 104 7.32 -15.40 4.57
CA ASP A 104 7.00 -14.68 5.81
C ASP A 104 7.18 -13.16 5.69
N PHE A 105 7.75 -12.68 4.60
CA PHE A 105 7.78 -11.25 4.28
C PHE A 105 6.37 -10.66 4.09
N TYR A 106 5.44 -11.48 3.64
CA TYR A 106 4.07 -11.06 3.34
C TYR A 106 3.16 -11.33 4.52
N VAL A 107 2.90 -10.32 5.33
CA VAL A 107 2.12 -10.45 6.56
C VAL A 107 0.68 -10.86 6.24
N ALA A 108 0.20 -11.88 6.95
CA ALA A 108 -1.21 -12.29 6.86
C ALA A 108 -2.12 -11.26 7.53
N ASP A 109 -3.35 -11.15 7.04
CA ASP A 109 -4.38 -10.34 7.68
C ASP A 109 -4.90 -11.11 8.90
N PRO A 110 -4.70 -10.59 10.12
CA PRO A 110 -5.13 -11.30 11.34
C PRO A 110 -6.61 -11.07 11.69
N ARG A 111 -7.30 -10.25 10.93
CA ARG A 111 -8.69 -9.86 11.21
C ARG A 111 -9.69 -10.91 10.81
#